data_1721bf0242fc524122ba94de6b49df3a
#
_entry.id   1721bf0242fc524122ba94de6b49df3a
#
_cell.length_a   1.000
_cell.length_b   1.000
_cell.length_c   1.000
_cell.angle_alpha   90.00
_cell.angle_beta   90.00
_cell.angle_gamma   90.00
#
_symmetry.space_group_name_H-M   'P 1'
#
loop_
_entity.id
_entity.type
_entity.pdbx_description
1 polymer ?
#
loop_
_entity_poly.entity_id
_entity_poly.type
_entity_poly.pdbx_seq_one_letter_code
_entity_poly.pdbx_strand_id
1 'polypeptide(L)'
;DICDNLDEYDIVVECCKNERDLLKKWKQCINRYNPDMITGYNIFGFDFDYIRERANKFFECDDKSPNSVFYNFGRLDMDHENANDHYMKKCKPLNKRLSSSALGDNELKYFNMDGRVLFDVQKEIQKGHSLESYKLDNVASHFMRGKIDKQWNVYNLNGTKIWSINTNSIGHLKNGDYITINIHSNIGEVKLLD
;
A
#
# COMPACT_ATOMS: atom_id res chain seq x y z
N ASP A 1 7.66 0.97 26.10
CA ASP A 1 6.41 0.58 25.40
C ASP A 1 6.18 1.56 24.28
N ILE A 2 5.92 1.03 23.05
CA ILE A 2 5.81 1.80 21.81
C ILE A 2 4.56 2.69 21.78
N CYS A 3 3.65 2.52 22.74
CA CYS A 3 2.35 3.19 22.77
C CYS A 3 2.32 4.55 23.51
N ASP A 4 3.37 4.93 24.20
CA ASP A 4 3.31 6.05 25.16
C ASP A 4 3.52 7.46 24.56
N ASN A 5 3.78 7.57 23.25
CA ASN A 5 4.01 8.86 22.56
C ASN A 5 3.15 9.09 21.31
N LEU A 6 2.00 8.42 21.19
CA LEU A 6 1.15 8.51 20.00
C LEU A 6 0.07 9.60 20.07
N ASP A 7 -0.02 10.33 21.17
CA ASP A 7 -1.05 11.39 21.36
C ASP A 7 -0.81 12.63 20.48
N GLU A 8 0.37 12.75 19.86
CA GLU A 8 0.69 13.87 18.95
C GLU A 8 0.21 13.62 17.52
N TYR A 9 -0.13 12.38 17.18
CA TYR A 9 -0.64 11.98 15.88
C TYR A 9 -1.97 11.27 16.11
N ASP A 10 -3.00 11.59 15.38
CA ASP A 10 -4.30 10.87 15.41
C ASP A 10 -4.17 9.39 14.97
N ILE A 11 -3.25 8.68 15.60
CA ILE A 11 -2.95 7.26 15.34
C ILE A 11 -3.66 6.40 16.35
N VAL A 12 -4.56 5.55 15.87
CA VAL A 12 -5.26 4.57 16.71
C VAL A 12 -4.60 3.20 16.54
N VAL A 13 -4.05 2.65 17.61
CA VAL A 13 -3.46 1.30 17.63
C VAL A 13 -4.40 0.34 18.36
N GLU A 14 -4.88 -0.66 17.66
CA GLU A 14 -5.73 -1.71 18.25
C GLU A 14 -4.96 -3.03 18.38
N CYS A 15 -4.73 -3.48 19.60
CA CYS A 15 -4.12 -4.77 19.87
C CYS A 15 -5.13 -5.90 19.71
N CYS A 16 -4.74 -6.97 19.03
CA CYS A 16 -5.55 -8.14 18.79
C CYS A 16 -4.96 -9.37 19.49
N LYS A 17 -5.81 -10.24 20.05
CA LYS A 17 -5.36 -11.44 20.78
C LYS A 17 -4.76 -12.51 19.86
N ASN A 18 -5.24 -12.58 18.64
CA ASN A 18 -4.84 -13.56 17.64
C ASN A 18 -5.23 -13.06 16.24
N GLU A 19 -4.79 -13.78 15.21
CA GLU A 19 -5.03 -13.40 13.81
C GLU A 19 -6.51 -13.41 13.42
N ARG A 20 -7.31 -14.33 13.96
CA ARG A 20 -8.78 -14.33 13.74
C ARG A 20 -9.42 -13.04 14.23
N ASP A 21 -8.98 -12.56 15.37
CA ASP A 21 -9.43 -11.30 15.96
C ASP A 21 -8.97 -10.11 15.12
N LEU A 22 -7.72 -10.13 14.65
CA LEU A 22 -7.18 -9.13 13.74
C LEU A 22 -8.03 -9.00 12.47
N LEU A 23 -8.34 -10.11 11.80
CA LEU A 23 -9.15 -10.11 10.59
C LEU A 23 -10.56 -9.56 10.83
N LYS A 24 -11.18 -9.90 11.98
CA LYS A 24 -12.47 -9.33 12.36
C LYS A 24 -12.41 -7.83 12.58
N LYS A 25 -11.39 -7.36 13.29
CA LYS A 25 -11.19 -5.94 13.56
C LYS A 25 -10.87 -5.16 12.29
N TRP A 26 -10.06 -5.71 11.39
CA TRP A 26 -9.81 -5.11 10.08
C TRP A 26 -11.12 -4.92 9.30
N LYS A 27 -11.98 -5.93 9.25
CA LYS A 27 -13.31 -5.80 8.65
C LYS A 27 -14.16 -4.74 9.34
N GLN A 28 -14.19 -4.73 10.67
CA GLN A 28 -14.93 -3.73 11.46
C GLN A 28 -14.41 -2.30 11.16
N CYS A 29 -13.10 -2.15 10.97
CA CYS A 29 -12.46 -0.90 10.59
C CYS A 29 -12.99 -0.38 9.25
N ILE A 30 -13.01 -1.23 8.21
CA ILE A 30 -13.57 -0.87 6.90
C ILE A 30 -15.04 -0.46 7.03
N ASN A 31 -15.83 -1.19 7.80
CA ASN A 31 -17.24 -0.87 7.97
C ASN A 31 -17.45 0.41 8.79
N ARG A 32 -16.64 0.65 9.82
CA ARG A 32 -16.72 1.81 10.70
C ARG A 32 -16.33 3.10 9.98
N TYR A 33 -15.19 3.09 9.30
CA TYR A 33 -14.70 4.27 8.57
C TYR A 33 -15.38 4.45 7.21
N ASN A 34 -15.98 3.38 6.71
CA ASN A 34 -16.80 3.37 5.50
C ASN A 34 -16.14 4.11 4.32
N PRO A 35 -14.89 3.80 3.92
CA PRO A 35 -14.18 4.52 2.89
C PRO A 35 -14.84 4.37 1.53
N ASP A 36 -14.81 5.41 0.70
CA ASP A 36 -15.28 5.37 -0.69
C ASP A 36 -14.32 4.60 -1.58
N MET A 37 -13.02 4.68 -1.26
CA MET A 37 -11.95 4.04 -2.01
C MET A 37 -11.08 3.20 -1.08
N ILE A 38 -10.72 2.01 -1.54
CA ILE A 38 -9.68 1.17 -0.94
C ILE A 38 -8.55 1.08 -1.94
N THR A 39 -7.38 1.50 -1.52
CA THR A 39 -6.19 1.54 -2.37
C THR A 39 -4.99 0.92 -1.67
N GLY A 40 -4.01 0.56 -2.46
CA GLY A 40 -2.72 0.07 -2.02
C GLY A 40 -1.85 -0.28 -3.22
N TYR A 41 -0.72 -0.89 -2.95
CA TYR A 41 0.25 -1.25 -3.97
C TYR A 41 0.25 -2.76 -4.21
N ASN A 42 -0.09 -3.21 -5.43
CA ASN A 42 -0.23 -4.61 -5.80
C ASN A 42 -1.28 -5.39 -4.97
N ILE A 43 -2.34 -4.70 -4.56
CA ILE A 43 -3.38 -5.29 -3.72
C ILE A 43 -4.13 -6.43 -4.41
N PHE A 44 -4.28 -6.37 -5.73
CA PHE A 44 -4.91 -7.43 -6.52
C PHE A 44 -4.01 -8.64 -6.74
N GLY A 45 -2.70 -8.47 -6.64
CA GLY A 45 -1.74 -9.55 -6.81
C GLY A 45 -1.33 -10.24 -5.52
N PHE A 46 -1.50 -9.58 -4.37
CA PHE A 46 -1.00 -10.10 -3.10
C PHE A 46 -2.00 -9.97 -1.95
N ASP A 47 -2.37 -8.75 -1.55
CA ASP A 47 -3.05 -8.50 -0.27
C ASP A 47 -4.42 -9.17 -0.18
N PHE A 48 -5.26 -9.04 -1.20
CA PHE A 48 -6.58 -9.66 -1.19
C PHE A 48 -6.52 -11.18 -1.22
N ASP A 49 -5.56 -11.76 -1.95
CA ASP A 49 -5.38 -13.21 -1.97
C ASP A 49 -4.89 -13.72 -0.62
N TYR A 50 -3.94 -13.03 -0.01
CA TYR A 50 -3.46 -13.35 1.33
C TYR A 50 -4.58 -13.28 2.37
N ILE A 51 -5.37 -12.20 2.38
CA ILE A 51 -6.52 -12.06 3.28
C ILE A 51 -7.53 -13.18 3.05
N ARG A 52 -7.78 -13.56 1.79
CA ARG A 52 -8.66 -14.69 1.44
C ARG A 52 -8.17 -16.00 2.05
N GLU A 53 -6.90 -16.33 1.86
CA GLU A 53 -6.31 -17.54 2.41
C GLU A 53 -6.39 -17.57 3.94
N ARG A 54 -6.11 -16.45 4.59
CA ARG A 54 -6.21 -16.35 6.06
C ARG A 54 -7.65 -16.42 6.54
N ALA A 55 -8.58 -15.76 5.86
CA ALA A 55 -10.00 -15.81 6.18
C ALA A 55 -10.56 -17.25 6.03
N ASN A 56 -10.21 -17.95 4.97
CA ASN A 56 -10.61 -19.34 4.77
C ASN A 56 -10.15 -20.25 5.92
N LYS A 57 -8.95 -20.00 6.43
CA LYS A 57 -8.42 -20.78 7.56
C LYS A 57 -9.19 -20.58 8.86
N PHE A 58 -9.70 -19.37 9.12
CA PHE A 58 -10.26 -19.01 10.43
C PHE A 58 -11.78 -18.93 10.46
N PHE A 59 -12.43 -18.77 9.31
CA PHE A 59 -13.88 -18.56 9.25
C PHE A 59 -14.62 -19.67 8.49
N GLU A 60 -13.94 -20.78 8.19
CA GLU A 60 -14.50 -21.88 7.40
C GLU A 60 -15.14 -21.40 6.09
N CYS A 61 -14.51 -20.39 5.51
CA CYS A 61 -14.91 -19.81 4.25
C CYS A 61 -14.36 -20.70 3.14
N ASP A 62 -15.07 -21.75 2.79
CA ASP A 62 -14.76 -22.54 1.61
C ASP A 62 -15.27 -21.81 0.36
N ASP A 63 -14.52 -21.89 -0.76
CA ASP A 63 -14.97 -21.39 -2.07
C ASP A 63 -16.32 -22.04 -2.51
N LYS A 64 -16.69 -23.14 -1.87
CA LYS A 64 -17.95 -23.87 -2.05
C LYS A 64 -19.05 -23.47 -1.08
N SER A 65 -18.71 -22.81 0.04
CA SER A 65 -19.66 -22.36 1.03
C SER A 65 -19.76 -20.83 1.01
N PRO A 66 -20.79 -20.28 0.36
CA PRO A 66 -20.95 -18.83 0.23
C PRO A 66 -21.29 -18.10 1.54
N ASN A 67 -21.42 -18.80 2.66
CA ASN A 67 -21.92 -18.27 3.93
C ASN A 67 -20.93 -17.43 4.74
N SER A 68 -19.79 -17.06 4.15
CA SER A 68 -18.87 -16.24 4.91
C SER A 68 -19.30 -14.78 4.94
N VAL A 69 -19.93 -14.43 6.03
CA VAL A 69 -20.18 -13.03 6.42
C VAL A 69 -18.89 -12.20 6.39
N PHE A 70 -17.72 -12.85 6.42
CA PHE A 70 -16.44 -12.16 6.36
C PHE A 70 -16.26 -11.37 5.06
N TYR A 71 -16.63 -11.93 3.91
CA TYR A 71 -16.40 -11.29 2.61
C TYR A 71 -17.39 -10.18 2.25
N ASN A 72 -18.34 -9.88 3.11
CA ASN A 72 -19.23 -8.75 2.89
C ASN A 72 -18.56 -7.42 3.26
N PHE A 73 -18.01 -6.73 2.27
CA PHE A 73 -17.39 -5.42 2.39
C PHE A 73 -18.13 -4.34 1.60
N GLY A 74 -19.24 -4.68 0.94
CA GLY A 74 -20.03 -3.73 0.17
C GLY A 74 -20.76 -2.71 1.06
N ARG A 75 -21.22 -1.63 0.44
CA ARG A 75 -22.01 -0.55 1.06
C ARG A 75 -23.47 -0.61 0.67
N LEU A 76 -23.75 -1.21 -0.49
CA LEU A 76 -25.10 -1.24 -1.02
C LEU A 76 -25.88 -2.31 -0.28
N ASP A 77 -26.91 -1.91 0.44
CA ASP A 77 -27.92 -2.81 0.97
C ASP A 77 -28.67 -3.44 -0.20
N MET A 78 -28.71 -4.74 -0.21
CA MET A 78 -29.48 -5.50 -1.18
C MET A 78 -30.87 -5.74 -0.59
N ASP A 79 -31.90 -5.36 -1.34
CA ASP A 79 -33.28 -5.60 -0.98
C ASP A 79 -33.51 -7.06 -0.52
N HIS A 80 -34.06 -7.20 0.67
CA HIS A 80 -34.10 -8.45 1.42
C HIS A 80 -34.95 -9.57 0.80
N GLU A 81 -35.75 -9.31 -0.22
CA GLU A 81 -36.73 -10.29 -0.71
C GLU A 81 -36.17 -11.36 -1.66
N ASN A 82 -34.97 -11.13 -2.26
CA ASN A 82 -34.27 -12.12 -3.07
C ASN A 82 -32.81 -12.33 -2.61
N ALA A 83 -32.56 -12.07 -1.35
CA ALA A 83 -31.21 -11.85 -0.82
C ALA A 83 -30.32 -13.10 -0.84
N ASN A 84 -30.88 -14.30 -0.64
CA ASN A 84 -30.03 -15.43 -0.32
C ASN A 84 -29.11 -15.90 -1.43
N ASP A 85 -29.57 -16.02 -2.66
CA ASP A 85 -28.72 -16.57 -3.74
C ASP A 85 -27.84 -15.49 -4.42
N HIS A 86 -28.38 -14.29 -4.59
CA HIS A 86 -27.67 -13.20 -5.25
C HIS A 86 -26.63 -12.52 -4.34
N TYR A 87 -26.98 -12.32 -3.06
CA TYR A 87 -26.08 -11.79 -2.02
C TYR A 87 -24.89 -12.71 -1.80
N MET A 88 -25.14 -14.00 -1.75
CA MET A 88 -24.11 -15.02 -1.55
C MET A 88 -23.16 -15.12 -2.74
N LYS A 89 -23.61 -14.89 -3.96
CA LYS A 89 -22.75 -14.80 -5.15
C LYS A 89 -21.88 -13.54 -5.16
N LYS A 90 -22.35 -12.42 -4.59
CA LYS A 90 -21.63 -11.16 -4.56
C LYS A 90 -20.56 -11.08 -3.49
N CYS A 91 -20.69 -11.82 -2.40
CA CYS A 91 -19.71 -11.82 -1.30
C CYS A 91 -18.51 -12.76 -1.54
N LYS A 92 -18.39 -13.36 -2.70
CA LYS A 92 -17.27 -14.25 -3.02
C LYS A 92 -16.02 -13.49 -3.41
N PRO A 93 -14.83 -14.03 -3.07
CA PRO A 93 -13.61 -13.61 -3.72
C PRO A 93 -13.72 -13.79 -5.23
N LEU A 94 -13.31 -12.80 -5.97
CA LEU A 94 -13.34 -12.80 -7.43
C LEU A 94 -11.92 -12.97 -7.95
N ASN A 95 -11.82 -13.75 -9.03
CA ASN A 95 -10.61 -13.90 -9.80
C ASN A 95 -10.89 -13.51 -11.24
N LYS A 96 -10.24 -12.46 -11.73
CA LYS A 96 -10.43 -11.95 -13.08
C LYS A 96 -9.10 -11.94 -13.82
N ARG A 97 -9.05 -12.66 -14.95
CA ARG A 97 -7.92 -12.57 -15.86
C ARG A 97 -8.12 -11.39 -16.81
N LEU A 98 -7.11 -10.56 -16.89
CA LEU A 98 -7.02 -9.47 -17.85
C LEU A 98 -5.77 -9.71 -18.71
N SER A 99 -5.99 -9.76 -20.01
CA SER A 99 -4.91 -9.77 -20.99
C SER A 99 -4.94 -8.47 -21.77
N SER A 100 -3.82 -7.77 -21.78
CA SER A 100 -3.66 -6.56 -22.57
C SER A 100 -2.25 -6.46 -23.15
N SER A 101 -2.14 -5.83 -24.31
CA SER A 101 -0.83 -5.61 -24.95
C SER A 101 0.13 -4.75 -24.11
N ALA A 102 -0.42 -3.86 -23.27
CA ALA A 102 0.37 -2.95 -22.42
C ALA A 102 0.79 -3.57 -21.08
N LEU A 103 -0.05 -4.42 -20.49
CA LEU A 103 0.15 -4.96 -19.15
C LEU A 103 0.44 -6.46 -19.13
N GLY A 104 0.40 -7.14 -20.31
CA GLY A 104 0.47 -8.59 -20.39
C GLY A 104 -0.73 -9.29 -19.75
N ASP A 105 -0.54 -10.55 -19.40
CA ASP A 105 -1.55 -11.33 -18.70
C ASP A 105 -1.47 -11.06 -17.21
N ASN A 106 -2.57 -10.61 -16.63
CA ASN A 106 -2.70 -10.32 -15.22
C ASN A 106 -3.89 -11.07 -14.62
N GLU A 107 -3.68 -11.62 -13.45
CA GLU A 107 -4.72 -12.22 -12.63
C GLU A 107 -5.02 -11.29 -11.47
N LEU A 108 -6.26 -10.79 -11.43
CA LEU A 108 -6.72 -9.89 -10.37
C LEU A 108 -7.56 -10.68 -9.39
N LYS A 109 -7.12 -10.74 -8.15
CA LYS A 109 -7.85 -11.37 -7.05
C LYS A 109 -8.36 -10.28 -6.11
N TYR A 110 -9.67 -10.24 -5.88
CA TYR A 110 -10.28 -9.19 -5.06
C TYR A 110 -11.62 -9.64 -4.48
N PHE A 111 -12.10 -8.90 -3.49
CA PHE A 111 -13.44 -9.06 -2.95
C PHE A 111 -14.40 -8.11 -3.67
N ASN A 112 -15.61 -8.58 -3.95
CA ASN A 112 -16.63 -7.66 -4.45
C ASN A 112 -17.01 -6.68 -3.32
N MET A 113 -16.86 -5.39 -3.60
CA MET A 113 -17.14 -4.31 -2.66
C MET A 113 -18.09 -3.31 -3.30
N ASP A 114 -19.32 -3.73 -3.59
CA ASP A 114 -20.31 -2.88 -4.23
C ASP A 114 -20.47 -1.55 -3.48
N GLY A 115 -20.39 -0.44 -4.22
CA GLY A 115 -20.41 0.91 -3.67
C GLY A 115 -19.06 1.44 -3.21
N ARG A 116 -17.95 0.71 -3.43
CA ARG A 116 -16.59 1.17 -3.19
C ARG A 116 -15.73 1.05 -4.43
N VAL A 117 -14.74 1.92 -4.55
CA VAL A 117 -13.73 1.85 -5.61
C VAL A 117 -12.52 1.10 -5.08
N LEU A 118 -12.08 0.07 -5.80
CA LEU A 118 -10.79 -0.60 -5.55
C LEU A 118 -9.76 -0.08 -6.52
N PHE A 119 -8.66 0.45 -6.02
CA PHE A 119 -7.64 1.10 -6.82
C PHE A 119 -6.24 0.57 -6.49
N ASP A 120 -5.60 -0.08 -7.46
CA ASP A 120 -4.24 -0.60 -7.32
C ASP A 120 -3.24 0.35 -7.97
N VAL A 121 -2.44 1.01 -7.14
CA VAL A 121 -1.44 2.01 -7.58
C VAL A 121 -0.41 1.39 -8.53
N GLN A 122 0.01 0.13 -8.30
CA GLN A 122 0.98 -0.53 -9.18
C GLN A 122 0.46 -0.62 -10.62
N LYS A 123 -0.83 -0.90 -10.81
CA LYS A 123 -1.43 -1.03 -12.14
C LYS A 123 -1.47 0.30 -12.89
N GLU A 124 -1.71 1.39 -12.19
CA GLU A 124 -1.66 2.72 -12.79
C GLU A 124 -0.23 3.14 -13.17
N ILE A 125 0.73 2.85 -12.31
CA ILE A 125 2.16 3.10 -12.63
C ILE A 125 2.59 2.28 -13.84
N GLN A 126 2.19 1.01 -13.94
CA GLN A 126 2.49 0.17 -15.09
C GLN A 126 1.94 0.71 -16.42
N LYS A 127 0.78 1.37 -16.39
CA LYS A 127 0.19 2.00 -17.58
C LYS A 127 0.92 3.27 -18.01
N GLY A 128 1.34 4.08 -17.05
CA GLY A 128 1.88 5.42 -17.30
C GLY A 128 3.40 5.50 -17.39
N HIS A 129 4.12 4.52 -16.87
CA HIS A 129 5.57 4.57 -16.74
C HIS A 129 6.23 3.25 -17.14
N SER A 130 7.22 3.34 -18.01
CA SER A 130 8.06 2.20 -18.38
C SER A 130 9.25 2.11 -17.44
N LEU A 131 9.19 1.25 -16.43
CA LEU A 131 10.26 1.04 -15.46
C LEU A 131 10.87 -0.34 -15.62
N GLU A 132 12.14 -0.49 -15.26
CA GLU A 132 12.84 -1.77 -15.27
C GLU A 132 12.24 -2.78 -14.28
N SER A 133 11.68 -2.29 -13.18
CA SER A 133 11.01 -3.09 -12.15
C SER A 133 9.88 -2.32 -11.51
N TYR A 134 8.77 -3.01 -11.28
CA TYR A 134 7.60 -2.48 -10.57
C TYR A 134 7.53 -2.97 -9.11
N LYS A 135 8.64 -3.36 -8.51
CA LYS A 135 8.73 -3.55 -7.07
C LYS A 135 8.58 -2.20 -6.36
N LEU A 136 7.95 -2.20 -5.19
CA LEU A 136 7.64 -0.97 -4.44
C LEU A 136 8.88 -0.10 -4.22
N ASP A 137 10.00 -0.69 -3.80
CA ASP A 137 11.26 0.02 -3.55
C ASP A 137 11.78 0.73 -4.80
N ASN A 138 11.71 0.07 -5.96
CA ASN A 138 12.18 0.64 -7.21
C ASN A 138 11.28 1.79 -7.68
N VAL A 139 9.98 1.63 -7.54
CA VAL A 139 8.99 2.66 -7.86
C VAL A 139 9.12 3.85 -6.90
N ALA A 140 9.21 3.61 -5.61
CA ALA A 140 9.42 4.65 -4.61
C ALA A 140 10.71 5.42 -4.90
N SER A 141 11.81 4.74 -5.16
CA SER A 141 13.09 5.35 -5.53
C SER A 141 12.98 6.18 -6.80
N HIS A 142 12.18 5.76 -7.78
CA HIS A 142 11.99 6.51 -9.02
C HIS A 142 11.28 7.84 -8.80
N PHE A 143 10.19 7.84 -7.99
CA PHE A 143 9.37 9.03 -7.78
C PHE A 143 9.84 9.92 -6.63
N MET A 144 10.53 9.38 -5.64
CA MET A 144 10.96 10.09 -4.45
C MET A 144 12.40 10.62 -4.54
N ARG A 145 13.11 10.39 -5.63
CA ARG A 145 14.47 10.90 -5.82
C ARG A 145 14.46 12.34 -6.33
N GLY A 146 15.37 13.14 -5.80
CA GLY A 146 15.75 14.45 -6.33
C GLY A 146 17.12 14.39 -6.98
N LYS A 147 17.42 15.36 -7.84
CA LYS A 147 18.75 15.55 -8.41
C LYS A 147 19.50 16.58 -7.57
N ILE A 148 20.70 16.24 -7.14
CA ILE A 148 21.60 17.16 -6.46
C ILE A 148 22.50 17.81 -7.52
N ASP A 149 22.59 19.14 -7.49
CA ASP A 149 23.57 19.86 -8.29
C ASP A 149 24.98 19.61 -7.75
N LYS A 150 25.98 19.65 -8.64
CA LYS A 150 27.37 19.31 -8.31
C LYS A 150 28.03 20.22 -7.27
N GLN A 151 27.36 21.29 -6.87
CA GLN A 151 27.91 22.24 -5.89
C GLN A 151 27.33 21.93 -4.50
N TRP A 152 28.23 21.58 -3.60
CA TRP A 152 27.98 21.47 -2.19
C TRP A 152 28.99 22.34 -1.42
N ASN A 153 28.57 22.92 -0.34
CA ASN A 153 29.41 23.73 0.53
C ASN A 153 29.41 23.10 1.93
N VAL A 154 30.57 23.16 2.57
CA VAL A 154 30.71 22.71 3.95
C VAL A 154 30.96 23.94 4.81
N TYR A 155 30.12 24.16 5.79
CA TYR A 155 30.25 25.23 6.76
C TYR A 155 30.61 24.64 8.11
N ASN A 156 31.46 25.33 8.86
CA ASN A 156 31.75 24.97 10.24
C ASN A 156 31.02 25.96 11.16
N LEU A 157 29.95 25.50 11.81
CA LEU A 157 29.20 26.32 12.78
C LEU A 157 29.40 25.76 14.16
N ASN A 158 30.10 26.52 15.01
CA ASN A 158 30.35 26.13 16.39
C ASN A 158 30.97 24.72 16.59
N GLY A 159 31.86 24.31 15.69
CA GLY A 159 32.51 22.99 15.72
C GLY A 159 31.72 21.87 15.05
N THR A 160 30.49 22.15 14.57
CA THR A 160 29.68 21.18 13.83
C THR A 160 29.81 21.44 12.34
N LYS A 161 30.13 20.41 11.54
CA LYS A 161 30.16 20.48 10.09
C LYS A 161 28.74 20.44 9.57
N ILE A 162 28.33 21.45 8.83
CA ILE A 162 27.05 21.56 8.15
C ILE A 162 27.29 21.46 6.65
N TRP A 163 26.59 20.55 6.02
CA TRP A 163 26.62 20.36 4.57
C TRP A 163 25.45 21.09 3.93
N SER A 164 25.73 21.95 2.97
CA SER A 164 24.73 22.60 2.15
C SER A 164 24.73 21.98 0.75
N ILE A 165 23.62 21.46 0.33
CA ILE A 165 23.45 20.77 -0.95
C ILE A 165 22.45 21.56 -1.79
N ASN A 166 22.84 21.90 -3.02
CA ASN A 166 21.94 22.55 -3.96
C ASN A 166 21.13 21.47 -4.70
N THR A 167 19.83 21.66 -4.75
CA THR A 167 18.92 20.80 -5.48
C THR A 167 17.85 21.63 -6.19
N ASN A 168 17.38 21.14 -7.32
CA ASN A 168 16.30 21.78 -8.07
C ASN A 168 14.93 21.66 -7.37
N SER A 169 14.79 20.73 -6.45
CA SER A 169 13.58 20.52 -5.68
C SER A 169 13.90 19.81 -4.37
N ILE A 170 13.36 20.31 -3.30
CA ILE A 170 13.38 19.63 -2.00
C ILE A 170 12.22 18.63 -1.85
N GLY A 171 11.29 18.59 -2.84
CA GLY A 171 10.12 17.74 -2.77
C GLY A 171 9.28 18.03 -1.54
N HIS A 172 8.96 16.98 -0.79
CA HIS A 172 8.21 17.07 0.46
C HIS A 172 9.09 16.97 1.71
N LEU A 173 10.42 17.13 1.58
CA LEU A 173 11.36 17.04 2.70
C LEU A 173 11.06 18.12 3.74
N LYS A 174 11.06 17.70 4.99
CA LYS A 174 10.87 18.55 6.15
C LYS A 174 12.11 18.50 7.03
N ASN A 175 12.21 19.47 7.92
CA ASN A 175 13.28 19.48 8.92
C ASN A 175 13.18 18.23 9.82
N GLY A 176 14.28 17.48 9.93
CA GLY A 176 14.34 16.22 10.67
C GLY A 176 14.17 14.96 9.82
N ASP A 177 13.86 15.07 8.52
CA ASP A 177 13.78 13.91 7.64
C ASP A 177 15.17 13.34 7.33
N TYR A 178 15.24 12.03 7.16
CA TYR A 178 16.44 11.32 6.73
C TYR A 178 16.46 11.19 5.21
N ILE A 179 17.62 11.47 4.61
CA ILE A 179 17.84 11.30 3.17
C ILE A 179 19.00 10.37 2.90
N THR A 180 18.93 9.62 1.81
CA THR A 180 20.04 8.84 1.28
C THR A 180 20.62 9.55 0.06
N ILE A 181 21.91 9.84 0.09
CA ILE A 181 22.61 10.46 -1.03
C ILE A 181 23.34 9.37 -1.80
N ASN A 182 22.96 9.17 -3.06
CA ASN A 182 23.62 8.27 -3.99
C ASN A 182 24.61 9.04 -4.85
N ILE A 183 25.90 8.73 -4.74
CA ILE A 183 26.94 9.33 -5.53
C ILE A 183 27.29 8.38 -6.68
N HIS A 184 26.94 8.73 -7.89
CA HIS A 184 27.37 8.03 -9.08
C HIS A 184 28.63 8.70 -9.62
N SER A 185 29.81 8.16 -9.36
CA SER A 185 31.03 8.65 -9.95
C SER A 185 31.43 7.75 -11.13
N ASN A 186 31.62 8.35 -12.28
CA ASN A 186 32.33 7.72 -13.40
C ASN A 186 33.86 7.80 -13.24
N ILE A 187 34.36 8.37 -12.18
CA ILE A 187 35.79 8.61 -11.93
C ILE A 187 36.09 8.44 -10.45
N GLY A 188 36.72 7.30 -10.10
CA GLY A 188 37.46 7.13 -8.85
C GLY A 188 36.65 7.10 -7.57
N GLU A 189 37.13 6.33 -6.62
CA GLU A 189 36.62 6.25 -5.27
C GLU A 189 36.59 7.64 -4.59
N VAL A 190 35.41 8.10 -4.20
CA VAL A 190 35.29 9.22 -3.26
C VAL A 190 35.47 8.64 -1.88
N LYS A 191 36.65 8.81 -1.29
CA LYS A 191 36.84 8.60 0.15
C LYS A 191 36.06 9.69 0.86
N LEU A 192 34.98 9.29 1.56
CA LEU A 192 34.45 10.10 2.66
C LEU A 192 35.54 10.12 3.73
N LEU A 193 36.16 11.26 3.93
CA LEU A 193 37.06 11.49 5.04
C LEU A 193 36.18 11.70 6.28
N ASP A 194 36.41 10.89 7.31
CA ASP A 194 35.79 10.99 8.63
C ASP A 194 35.99 12.38 9.27
#